data_2a83d72d1aa2c4b0c32dcadcb5a8b595
#
_entry.id   2a83d72d1aa2c4b0c32dcadcb5a8b595
#
_cell.length_a   1.000
_cell.length_b   1.000
_cell.length_c   1.000
_cell.angle_alpha   90.00
_cell.angle_beta   90.00
_cell.angle_gamma   90.00
#
_symmetry.space_group_name_H-M   'P 1'
#
loop_
_entity.id
_entity.type
_entity.pdbx_description
1 polymer ?
#
loop_
_entity_poly.entity_id
_entity_poly.type
_entity_poly.pdbx_seq_one_letter_code
_entity_poly.pdbx_strand_id
1 'polypeptide(L)'
;MPEAEQTLLIKGGRVYDHAGDTDSPAAADVLIAGDTVAAVEPGLAARIEAGEAHPALGGAPPGRVIDAGGRLLVPGFVNAHYHSHDVLLKGCFETIHREAWLLNSLPPNYPRRSREELRARTLLGALECLRSGITTVQDMCTVYPFDEGDLDVILDAYDEIGIRCVFAPQVADVQGAALTPFWEEVVPAEYQSRLTGPAGGLGGQGDLFDVVRDVTRARRGRHRRITW
;
A
#
# COMPACT_ATOMS: atom_id res chain seq x y z
N MET A 1 26.33 3.08 11.82
CA MET A 1 26.01 1.65 12.01
C MET A 1 24.62 1.58 12.62
N PRO A 2 23.73 0.67 12.20
CA PRO A 2 22.46 0.50 12.89
C PRO A 2 22.73 0.09 14.35
N GLU A 3 21.93 0.64 15.27
CA GLU A 3 21.97 0.20 16.67
C GLU A 3 21.59 -1.29 16.74
N ALA A 4 22.13 -2.04 17.69
CA ALA A 4 21.89 -3.48 17.83
C ALA A 4 20.39 -3.83 17.86
N GLU A 5 19.55 -2.94 18.40
CA GLU A 5 18.09 -3.08 18.43
C GLU A 5 17.44 -3.11 17.04
N GLN A 6 18.13 -2.66 15.98
CA GLN A 6 17.61 -2.63 14.60
C GLN A 6 18.06 -3.83 13.76
N THR A 7 18.60 -4.87 14.38
CA THR A 7 19.03 -6.07 13.66
C THR A 7 18.12 -7.26 13.95
N LEU A 8 17.83 -8.05 12.90
CA LEU A 8 16.97 -9.23 12.96
C LEU A 8 17.67 -10.39 12.24
N LEU A 9 17.85 -11.50 12.94
CA LEU A 9 18.32 -12.77 12.35
C LEU A 9 17.14 -13.74 12.23
N ILE A 10 16.84 -14.18 11.02
CA ILE A 10 15.87 -15.24 10.74
C ILE A 10 16.65 -16.49 10.41
N LYS A 11 16.56 -17.54 11.25
CA LYS A 11 17.39 -18.74 11.13
C LYS A 11 16.62 -19.98 10.68
N GLY A 12 17.29 -20.83 9.89
CA GLY A 12 16.86 -22.18 9.56
C GLY A 12 15.68 -22.28 8.59
N GLY A 13 15.35 -21.19 7.89
CA GLY A 13 14.27 -21.19 6.89
C GLY A 13 14.71 -21.69 5.53
N ARG A 14 13.78 -22.10 4.68
CA ARG A 14 14.00 -22.27 3.24
C ARG A 14 13.78 -20.93 2.56
N VAL A 15 14.82 -20.36 1.94
CA VAL A 15 14.75 -19.03 1.35
C VAL A 15 14.42 -19.12 -0.13
N TYR A 16 13.30 -18.54 -0.55
CA TYR A 16 12.95 -18.48 -1.95
C TYR A 16 13.86 -17.50 -2.69
N ASP A 17 14.54 -18.03 -3.70
CA ASP A 17 15.31 -17.26 -4.66
C ASP A 17 14.82 -17.59 -6.07
N HIS A 18 14.29 -16.60 -6.77
CA HIS A 18 13.76 -16.78 -8.14
C HIS A 18 14.85 -17.11 -9.18
N ALA A 19 16.12 -16.86 -8.87
CA ALA A 19 17.26 -17.22 -9.71
C ALA A 19 17.81 -18.61 -9.38
N GLY A 20 17.36 -19.22 -8.28
CA GLY A 20 17.74 -20.53 -7.82
C GLY A 20 16.73 -21.62 -8.16
N ASP A 21 16.80 -22.73 -7.40
CA ASP A 21 15.81 -23.80 -7.46
C ASP A 21 14.53 -23.39 -6.70
N THR A 22 13.53 -22.97 -7.43
CA THR A 22 12.23 -22.53 -6.86
C THR A 22 11.37 -23.68 -6.37
N ASP A 23 11.59 -24.89 -6.85
CA ASP A 23 10.84 -26.09 -6.44
C ASP A 23 11.38 -26.65 -5.12
N SER A 24 12.69 -26.44 -4.87
CA SER A 24 13.36 -26.88 -3.66
C SER A 24 14.27 -25.79 -3.07
N PRO A 25 13.68 -24.71 -2.52
CA PRO A 25 14.46 -23.60 -1.97
C PRO A 25 15.47 -24.06 -0.90
N ALA A 26 16.68 -23.57 -1.01
CA ALA A 26 17.78 -23.93 -0.11
C ALA A 26 17.54 -23.41 1.32
N ALA A 27 18.00 -24.18 2.32
CA ALA A 27 18.00 -23.71 3.70
C ALA A 27 19.08 -22.63 3.86
N ALA A 28 18.72 -21.48 4.41
CA ALA A 28 19.64 -20.39 4.73
C ALA A 28 19.10 -19.57 5.91
N ASP A 29 20.02 -18.75 6.46
CA ASP A 29 19.68 -17.75 7.45
C ASP A 29 19.69 -16.38 6.79
N VAL A 30 18.82 -15.48 7.27
CA VAL A 30 18.69 -14.12 6.74
C VAL A 30 18.98 -13.12 7.85
N LEU A 31 19.98 -12.27 7.64
CA LEU A 31 20.30 -11.16 8.53
C LEU A 31 19.78 -9.87 7.93
N ILE A 32 18.98 -9.16 8.73
CA ILE A 32 18.45 -7.83 8.39
C ILE A 32 19.08 -6.81 9.32
N ALA A 33 19.56 -5.70 8.77
CA ALA A 33 20.08 -4.56 9.51
C ALA A 33 19.34 -3.29 9.10
N GLY A 34 18.60 -2.73 10.03
CA GLY A 34 17.68 -1.63 9.74
C GLY A 34 16.57 -2.07 8.76
N ASP A 35 16.59 -1.52 7.57
CA ASP A 35 15.62 -1.80 6.50
C ASP A 35 16.20 -2.57 5.29
N THR A 36 17.40 -3.13 5.48
CA THR A 36 18.17 -3.80 4.42
C THR A 36 18.47 -5.24 4.78
N VAL A 37 18.34 -6.15 3.83
CA VAL A 37 18.84 -7.52 3.94
C VAL A 37 20.37 -7.45 3.83
N ALA A 38 21.08 -7.73 4.94
CA ALA A 38 22.53 -7.64 5.03
C ALA A 38 23.22 -8.91 4.57
N ALA A 39 22.59 -10.08 4.79
CA ALA A 39 23.13 -11.37 4.35
C ALA A 39 21.99 -12.40 4.16
N VAL A 40 22.21 -13.33 3.23
CA VAL A 40 21.42 -14.57 3.06
C VAL A 40 22.44 -15.70 2.88
N GLU A 41 22.68 -16.48 3.93
CA GLU A 41 23.78 -17.46 3.93
C GLU A 41 23.39 -18.72 4.70
N PRO A 42 23.79 -19.91 4.22
CA PRO A 42 23.64 -21.14 4.99
C PRO A 42 24.51 -21.10 6.26
N GLY A 43 23.93 -21.45 7.40
CA GLY A 43 24.66 -21.61 8.65
C GLY A 43 25.19 -20.31 9.27
N LEU A 44 24.74 -19.15 8.82
CA LEU A 44 25.13 -17.85 9.38
C LEU A 44 24.82 -17.75 10.87
N ALA A 45 23.65 -18.23 11.29
CA ALA A 45 23.24 -18.22 12.69
C ALA A 45 24.23 -18.99 13.58
N ALA A 46 24.65 -20.18 13.17
CA ALA A 46 25.60 -21.00 13.92
C ALA A 46 26.98 -20.33 14.01
N ARG A 47 27.44 -19.66 12.93
CA ARG A 47 28.69 -18.91 12.94
C ARG A 47 28.66 -17.73 13.90
N ILE A 48 27.57 -16.96 13.89
CA ILE A 48 27.35 -15.85 14.82
C ILE A 48 27.29 -16.36 16.27
N GLU A 49 26.57 -17.46 16.54
CA GLU A 49 26.51 -18.10 17.85
C GLU A 49 27.88 -18.61 18.33
N ALA A 50 28.76 -19.02 17.41
CA ALA A 50 30.15 -19.41 17.69
C ALA A 50 31.10 -18.20 17.88
N GLY A 51 30.58 -16.97 17.80
CA GLY A 51 31.36 -15.75 18.02
C GLY A 51 32.01 -15.16 16.76
N GLU A 52 31.62 -15.63 15.56
CA GLU A 52 32.07 -15.01 14.32
C GLU A 52 31.48 -13.61 14.19
N ALA A 53 32.29 -12.60 13.94
CA ALA A 53 31.87 -11.24 13.78
C ALA A 53 31.27 -11.04 12.39
N HIS A 54 30.07 -10.43 12.34
CA HIS A 54 29.46 -9.98 11.08
C HIS A 54 29.43 -8.44 11.04
N PRO A 55 29.87 -7.81 9.93
CA PRO A 55 29.99 -6.35 9.84
C PRO A 55 28.69 -5.60 10.15
N ALA A 56 27.54 -6.14 9.74
CA ALA A 56 26.23 -5.53 9.97
C ALA A 56 25.79 -5.55 11.45
N LEU A 57 26.43 -6.36 12.29
CA LEU A 57 26.16 -6.45 13.74
C LEU A 57 27.05 -5.52 14.57
N GLY A 58 28.14 -4.99 14.00
CA GLY A 58 29.05 -4.08 14.71
C GLY A 58 29.70 -4.67 15.96
N GLY A 59 29.80 -6.00 16.04
CA GLY A 59 30.36 -6.72 17.19
C GLY A 59 29.36 -7.04 18.30
N ALA A 60 28.08 -6.68 18.15
CA ALA A 60 26.99 -7.04 19.05
C ALA A 60 26.23 -8.28 18.56
N PRO A 61 25.50 -9.01 19.43
CA PRO A 61 24.56 -10.03 18.95
C PRO A 61 23.38 -9.40 18.20
N PRO A 62 22.63 -10.19 17.37
CA PRO A 62 21.39 -9.72 16.75
C PRO A 62 20.40 -9.25 17.81
N GLY A 63 19.75 -8.10 17.59
CA GLY A 63 18.77 -7.55 18.51
C GLY A 63 17.51 -8.42 18.65
N ARG A 64 17.17 -9.16 17.59
CA ARG A 64 16.08 -10.14 17.57
C ARG A 64 16.46 -11.36 16.75
N VAL A 65 16.01 -12.54 17.20
CA VAL A 65 16.15 -13.80 16.46
C VAL A 65 14.77 -14.43 16.25
N ILE A 66 14.49 -14.87 15.02
CA ILE A 66 13.30 -15.65 14.66
C ILE A 66 13.76 -17.01 14.16
N ASP A 67 13.23 -18.08 14.75
CA ASP A 67 13.39 -19.43 14.24
C ASP A 67 12.36 -19.69 13.15
N ALA A 68 12.84 -19.94 11.94
CA ALA A 68 12.04 -20.25 10.75
C ALA A 68 12.20 -21.72 10.31
N GLY A 69 12.68 -22.61 11.20
CA GLY A 69 12.82 -24.04 10.90
C GLY A 69 11.55 -24.62 10.31
N GLY A 70 11.67 -25.29 9.15
CA GLY A 70 10.54 -25.89 8.41
C GLY A 70 9.61 -24.88 7.69
N ARG A 71 9.96 -23.61 7.65
CA ARG A 71 9.17 -22.55 6.98
C ARG A 71 9.86 -22.08 5.71
N LEU A 72 9.03 -21.61 4.77
CA LEU A 72 9.48 -20.93 3.57
C LEU A 72 9.56 -19.42 3.85
N LEU A 73 10.72 -18.82 3.58
CA LEU A 73 10.91 -17.38 3.57
C LEU A 73 10.77 -16.88 2.14
N VAL A 74 9.86 -15.95 1.96
CA VAL A 74 9.62 -15.29 0.67
C VAL A 74 9.71 -13.76 0.85
N PRO A 75 10.03 -13.00 -0.22
CA PRO A 75 9.82 -11.56 -0.21
C PRO A 75 8.37 -11.22 0.13
N GLY A 76 8.15 -10.09 0.80
CA GLY A 76 6.79 -9.61 1.04
C GLY A 76 6.03 -9.42 -0.26
N PHE A 77 4.75 -9.79 -0.26
CA PHE A 77 3.90 -9.67 -1.44
C PHE A 77 3.65 -8.21 -1.84
N VAL A 78 3.40 -8.02 -3.13
CA VAL A 78 3.00 -6.74 -3.71
C VAL A 78 1.54 -6.82 -4.12
N ASN A 79 0.70 -5.95 -3.57
CA ASN A 79 -0.67 -5.76 -4.03
C ASN A 79 -0.69 -4.61 -5.05
N ALA A 80 -0.76 -4.96 -6.33
CA ALA A 80 -0.72 -4.02 -7.43
C ALA A 80 -2.11 -3.44 -7.81
N HIS A 81 -3.17 -3.79 -7.07
CA HIS A 81 -4.52 -3.27 -7.29
C HIS A 81 -5.23 -3.11 -5.95
N TYR A 82 -5.22 -1.91 -5.41
CA TYR A 82 -5.76 -1.61 -4.10
C TYR A 82 -6.41 -0.22 -4.08
N HIS A 83 -7.48 -0.10 -3.31
CA HIS A 83 -8.23 1.14 -3.12
C HIS A 83 -8.48 1.38 -1.63
N SER A 84 -7.69 2.25 -1.00
CA SER A 84 -7.86 2.55 0.43
C SER A 84 -9.19 3.25 0.74
N HIS A 85 -9.77 3.92 -0.25
CA HIS A 85 -10.99 4.71 -0.04
C HIS A 85 -12.25 3.86 0.22
N ASP A 86 -12.25 2.57 -0.14
CA ASP A 86 -13.42 1.68 0.02
C ASP A 86 -13.23 0.58 1.08
N VAL A 87 -12.12 0.58 1.81
CA VAL A 87 -11.80 -0.45 2.81
C VAL A 87 -12.93 -0.67 3.84
N LEU A 88 -13.61 0.40 4.25
CA LEU A 88 -14.72 0.32 5.21
C LEU A 88 -16.03 -0.18 4.59
N LEU A 89 -16.08 -0.38 3.27
CA LEU A 89 -17.25 -0.85 2.54
C LEU A 89 -17.23 -2.35 2.28
N LYS A 90 -16.25 -3.08 2.79
CA LYS A 90 -16.16 -4.53 2.67
C LYS A 90 -17.41 -5.20 3.22
N GLY A 91 -17.93 -6.18 2.49
CA GLY A 91 -19.13 -6.90 2.84
C GLY A 91 -20.45 -6.17 2.56
N CYS A 92 -20.43 -4.88 2.17
CA CYS A 92 -21.65 -4.12 1.91
C CYS A 92 -22.24 -4.39 0.53
N PHE A 93 -21.40 -4.70 -0.47
CA PHE A 93 -21.82 -4.68 -1.88
C PHE A 93 -21.35 -5.90 -2.68
N GLU A 94 -21.12 -7.04 -2.04
CA GLU A 94 -20.47 -8.20 -2.66
C GLU A 94 -21.33 -8.94 -3.72
N THR A 95 -22.66 -8.71 -3.71
CA THR A 95 -23.60 -9.44 -4.58
C THR A 95 -24.20 -8.58 -5.69
N ILE A 96 -23.80 -7.33 -5.81
CA ILE A 96 -24.33 -6.42 -6.80
C ILE A 96 -23.44 -6.32 -8.04
N HIS A 97 -24.01 -5.92 -9.18
CA HIS A 97 -23.25 -5.69 -10.40
C HIS A 97 -22.28 -4.51 -10.22
N ARG A 98 -21.17 -4.55 -10.98
CA ARG A 98 -20.11 -3.54 -10.92
C ARG A 98 -20.63 -2.10 -11.05
N GLU A 99 -21.57 -1.85 -11.93
CA GLU A 99 -22.15 -0.52 -12.17
C GLU A 99 -22.87 -0.01 -10.92
N ALA A 100 -23.67 -0.85 -10.30
CA ALA A 100 -24.33 -0.52 -9.03
C ALA A 100 -23.34 -0.37 -7.87
N TRP A 101 -22.28 -1.20 -7.85
CA TRP A 101 -21.19 -1.06 -6.89
C TRP A 101 -20.49 0.30 -7.02
N LEU A 102 -20.16 0.74 -8.24
CA LEU A 102 -19.55 2.04 -8.49
C LEU A 102 -20.39 3.21 -7.97
N LEU A 103 -21.71 3.13 -8.12
CA LEU A 103 -22.62 4.17 -7.64
C LEU A 103 -22.65 4.28 -6.10
N ASN A 104 -22.26 3.23 -5.39
CA ASN A 104 -22.31 3.18 -3.93
C ASN A 104 -20.94 3.26 -3.24
N SER A 105 -19.87 2.87 -3.93
CA SER A 105 -18.55 2.74 -3.32
C SER A 105 -17.60 3.91 -3.59
N LEU A 106 -17.85 4.70 -4.65
CA LEU A 106 -16.96 5.80 -4.98
C LEU A 106 -17.18 7.02 -4.09
N PRO A 107 -16.12 7.69 -3.63
CA PRO A 107 -16.17 8.86 -2.77
C PRO A 107 -17.12 9.98 -3.23
N PRO A 108 -17.26 10.29 -4.53
CA PRO A 108 -18.24 11.28 -4.98
C PRO A 108 -19.70 10.99 -4.60
N ASN A 109 -20.03 9.75 -4.31
CA ASN A 109 -21.40 9.29 -4.11
C ASN A 109 -21.82 9.21 -2.63
N TYR A 110 -20.93 9.56 -1.70
CA TYR A 110 -21.23 9.61 -0.28
C TYR A 110 -20.70 10.91 0.37
N PRO A 111 -21.17 11.28 1.57
CA PRO A 111 -20.73 12.49 2.25
C PRO A 111 -19.21 12.53 2.45
N ARG A 112 -18.62 13.73 2.39
CA ARG A 112 -17.19 13.93 2.69
C ARG A 112 -16.84 13.28 4.02
N ARG A 113 -15.78 12.51 4.02
CA ARG A 113 -15.25 11.83 5.19
C ARG A 113 -14.41 12.77 6.05
N SER A 114 -14.42 12.55 7.35
CA SER A 114 -13.52 13.27 8.25
C SER A 114 -12.07 12.83 8.07
N ARG A 115 -11.12 13.66 8.45
CA ARG A 115 -9.69 13.30 8.43
C ARG A 115 -9.38 12.14 9.36
N GLU A 116 -10.08 12.02 10.47
CA GLU A 116 -9.99 10.86 11.36
C GLU A 116 -10.38 9.57 10.65
N GLU A 117 -11.48 9.60 9.91
CA GLU A 117 -11.92 8.44 9.12
C GLU A 117 -10.95 8.12 7.99
N LEU A 118 -10.44 9.12 7.27
CA LEU A 118 -9.42 8.93 6.23
C LEU A 118 -8.17 8.24 6.80
N ARG A 119 -7.69 8.70 7.94
CA ARG A 119 -6.56 8.08 8.62
C ARG A 119 -6.88 6.65 9.08
N ALA A 120 -8.01 6.45 9.75
CA ALA A 120 -8.40 5.16 10.31
C ALA A 120 -8.56 4.08 9.21
N ARG A 121 -9.25 4.40 8.11
CA ARG A 121 -9.43 3.46 6.99
C ARG A 121 -8.10 3.10 6.31
N THR A 122 -7.21 4.10 6.13
CA THR A 122 -5.90 3.87 5.53
C THR A 122 -5.05 2.95 6.40
N LEU A 123 -4.99 3.22 7.70
CA LEU A 123 -4.29 2.37 8.67
C LEU A 123 -4.88 0.95 8.72
N LEU A 124 -6.21 0.82 8.74
CA LEU A 124 -6.88 -0.47 8.78
C LEU A 124 -6.54 -1.32 7.55
N GLY A 125 -6.69 -0.75 6.35
CA GLY A 125 -6.40 -1.47 5.12
C GLY A 125 -4.91 -1.83 4.98
N ALA A 126 -4.01 -0.93 5.35
CA ALA A 126 -2.59 -1.20 5.36
C ALA A 126 -2.20 -2.29 6.38
N LEU A 127 -2.84 -2.28 7.57
CA LEU A 127 -2.65 -3.32 8.58
C LEU A 127 -3.12 -4.70 8.09
N GLU A 128 -4.26 -4.76 7.43
CA GLU A 128 -4.77 -6.00 6.82
C GLU A 128 -3.81 -6.53 5.75
N CYS A 129 -3.26 -5.64 4.90
CA CYS A 129 -2.24 -5.99 3.93
C CYS A 129 -1.00 -6.58 4.62
N LEU A 130 -0.44 -5.91 5.61
CA LEU A 130 0.73 -6.38 6.36
C LEU A 130 0.48 -7.73 7.04
N ARG A 131 -0.69 -7.93 7.65
CA ARG A 131 -1.06 -9.21 8.28
C ARG A 131 -1.23 -10.36 7.28
N SER A 132 -1.48 -10.03 6.02
CA SER A 132 -1.56 -10.99 4.90
C SER A 132 -0.22 -11.20 4.19
N GLY A 133 0.88 -10.63 4.71
CA GLY A 133 2.21 -10.72 4.11
C GLY A 133 2.46 -9.75 2.95
N ILE A 134 1.55 -8.81 2.70
CA ILE A 134 1.70 -7.77 1.69
C ILE A 134 2.48 -6.61 2.30
N THR A 135 3.64 -6.29 1.72
CA THR A 135 4.54 -5.24 2.21
C THR A 135 4.59 -4.01 1.31
N THR A 136 3.98 -4.11 0.14
CA THR A 136 3.88 -3.02 -0.84
C THR A 136 2.49 -3.00 -1.44
N VAL A 137 1.87 -1.83 -1.51
CA VAL A 137 0.58 -1.62 -2.15
C VAL A 137 0.69 -0.56 -3.23
N GLN A 138 -0.04 -0.73 -4.33
CA GLN A 138 -0.35 0.35 -5.26
C GLN A 138 -1.76 0.84 -4.94
N ASP A 139 -1.85 1.99 -4.27
CA ASP A 139 -3.14 2.58 -3.89
C ASP A 139 -3.62 3.55 -4.96
N MET A 140 -4.64 3.14 -5.70
CA MET A 140 -5.42 4.02 -6.57
C MET A 140 -6.53 4.67 -5.73
N CYS A 141 -6.20 5.79 -5.09
CA CYS A 141 -7.05 6.43 -4.10
C CYS A 141 -7.80 7.63 -4.69
N THR A 142 -9.11 7.62 -4.54
CA THR A 142 -9.95 8.80 -4.82
C THR A 142 -10.06 9.66 -3.57
N VAL A 143 -9.58 10.90 -3.64
CA VAL A 143 -9.79 11.94 -2.63
C VAL A 143 -10.87 12.88 -3.16
N TYR A 144 -12.05 12.88 -2.53
CA TYR A 144 -13.18 13.69 -3.01
C TYR A 144 -13.96 14.36 -1.86
N PRO A 145 -14.30 15.65 -1.96
CA PRO A 145 -13.70 16.59 -2.90
C PRO A 145 -12.19 16.62 -2.71
N PHE A 146 -11.42 16.95 -3.77
CA PHE A 146 -9.97 16.95 -3.66
C PHE A 146 -9.51 18.04 -2.67
N ASP A 147 -8.73 17.63 -1.70
CA ASP A 147 -8.15 18.49 -0.67
C ASP A 147 -6.73 17.99 -0.35
N GLU A 148 -5.75 18.88 -0.42
CA GLU A 148 -4.35 18.51 -0.20
C GLU A 148 -4.09 18.06 1.24
N GLY A 149 -4.80 18.64 2.21
CA GLY A 149 -4.67 18.23 3.61
C GLY A 149 -5.29 16.85 3.87
N ASP A 150 -6.33 16.48 3.15
CA ASP A 150 -6.90 15.13 3.23
C ASP A 150 -5.96 14.10 2.59
N LEU A 151 -5.31 14.47 1.48
CA LEU A 151 -4.24 13.66 0.89
C LEU A 151 -3.07 13.47 1.84
N ASP A 152 -2.59 14.53 2.49
CA ASP A 152 -1.49 14.45 3.45
C ASP A 152 -1.82 13.52 4.61
N VAL A 153 -3.05 13.52 5.13
CA VAL A 153 -3.50 12.57 6.17
C VAL A 153 -3.38 11.12 5.73
N ILE A 154 -3.71 10.81 4.48
CA ILE A 154 -3.59 9.45 3.92
C ILE A 154 -2.12 9.05 3.80
N LEU A 155 -1.27 9.94 3.27
CA LEU A 155 0.15 9.68 3.11
C LEU A 155 0.87 9.50 4.47
N ASP A 156 0.56 10.37 5.43
CA ASP A 156 1.10 10.29 6.79
C ASP A 156 0.68 8.97 7.48
N ALA A 157 -0.53 8.47 7.23
CA ALA A 157 -0.98 7.18 7.75
C ALA A 157 -0.20 5.99 7.16
N TYR A 158 0.13 6.02 5.87
CA TYR A 158 1.01 5.02 5.25
C TYR A 158 2.43 5.05 5.81
N ASP A 159 2.96 6.25 6.04
CA ASP A 159 4.30 6.41 6.62
C ASP A 159 4.34 5.92 8.07
N GLU A 160 3.33 6.24 8.86
CA GLU A 160 3.17 5.81 10.25
C GLU A 160 3.17 4.28 10.39
N ILE A 161 2.38 3.58 9.57
CA ILE A 161 2.31 2.11 9.63
C ILE A 161 3.51 1.43 8.97
N GLY A 162 4.26 2.15 8.15
CA GLY A 162 5.51 1.70 7.57
C GLY A 162 5.40 0.76 6.37
N ILE A 163 4.23 0.60 5.75
CA ILE A 163 4.08 -0.13 4.49
C ILE A 163 4.65 0.69 3.31
N ARG A 164 5.16 0.03 2.28
CA ARG A 164 5.52 0.73 1.03
C ARG A 164 4.26 0.99 0.22
N CYS A 165 4.14 2.22 -0.29
CA CYS A 165 3.00 2.61 -1.11
C CYS A 165 3.45 3.26 -2.42
N VAL A 166 2.96 2.73 -3.53
CA VAL A 166 2.92 3.45 -4.81
C VAL A 166 1.58 4.15 -4.84
N PHE A 167 1.57 5.45 -4.56
CA PHE A 167 0.33 6.20 -4.46
C PHE A 167 -0.06 6.78 -5.81
N ALA A 168 -1.24 6.42 -6.31
CA ALA A 168 -1.81 6.91 -7.55
C ALA A 168 -3.11 7.66 -7.26
N PRO A 169 -3.12 9.00 -7.27
CA PRO A 169 -4.35 9.76 -7.18
C PRO A 169 -5.29 9.34 -8.30
N GLN A 170 -6.43 8.75 -7.93
CA GLN A 170 -7.43 8.37 -8.89
C GLN A 170 -8.33 9.56 -9.18
N VAL A 171 -8.37 9.93 -10.42
CA VAL A 171 -9.20 11.03 -10.94
C VAL A 171 -9.96 10.53 -12.16
N ALA A 172 -11.17 11.02 -12.35
CA ALA A 172 -12.00 10.68 -13.50
C ALA A 172 -12.27 11.95 -14.33
N ASP A 173 -12.07 11.87 -15.62
CA ASP A 173 -12.46 12.89 -16.61
C ASP A 173 -13.94 12.76 -17.03
N VAL A 174 -14.50 11.55 -16.86
CA VAL A 174 -15.91 11.26 -17.12
C VAL A 174 -16.55 10.65 -15.86
N GLN A 175 -17.74 11.10 -15.51
CA GLN A 175 -18.51 10.55 -14.38
C GLN A 175 -18.85 9.07 -14.64
N GLY A 176 -18.75 8.23 -13.58
CA GLY A 176 -18.96 6.79 -13.68
C GLY A 176 -20.32 6.40 -14.28
N ALA A 177 -21.38 7.16 -14.00
CA ALA A 177 -22.69 6.93 -14.61
C ALA A 177 -22.69 7.15 -16.12
N ALA A 178 -21.96 8.15 -16.62
CA ALA A 178 -21.84 8.41 -18.06
C ALA A 178 -21.00 7.35 -18.81
N LEU A 179 -20.33 6.44 -18.10
CA LEU A 179 -19.66 5.27 -18.67
C LEU A 179 -20.61 4.07 -18.83
N THR A 180 -21.81 4.12 -18.25
CA THR A 180 -22.80 3.04 -18.35
C THR A 180 -23.53 3.16 -19.70
N PRO A 181 -23.51 2.12 -20.54
CA PRO A 181 -24.24 2.14 -21.79
C PRO A 181 -25.73 2.48 -21.58
N PHE A 182 -26.28 3.33 -22.42
CA PHE A 182 -27.71 3.72 -22.42
C PHE A 182 -28.17 4.44 -21.13
N TRP A 183 -27.24 5.02 -20.35
CA TRP A 183 -27.58 5.69 -19.09
C TRP A 183 -28.61 6.84 -19.28
N GLU A 184 -28.56 7.54 -20.41
CA GLU A 184 -29.52 8.59 -20.73
C GLU A 184 -30.97 8.06 -20.92
N GLU A 185 -31.10 6.78 -21.29
CA GLU A 185 -32.41 6.14 -21.47
C GLU A 185 -33.03 5.66 -20.15
N VAL A 186 -32.18 5.33 -19.17
CA VAL A 186 -32.60 4.74 -17.88
C VAL A 186 -32.66 5.74 -16.74
N VAL A 187 -31.86 6.81 -16.83
CA VAL A 187 -31.85 7.86 -15.80
C VAL A 187 -32.82 8.96 -16.16
N PRO A 188 -33.80 9.28 -15.28
CA PRO A 188 -34.72 10.37 -15.51
C PRO A 188 -34.03 11.70 -15.80
N ALA A 189 -34.53 12.49 -16.73
CA ALA A 189 -33.89 13.71 -17.23
C ALA A 189 -33.52 14.71 -16.12
N GLU A 190 -34.33 14.80 -15.07
CA GLU A 190 -34.07 15.67 -13.91
C GLU A 190 -32.82 15.30 -13.09
N TYR A 191 -32.32 14.07 -13.24
CA TYR A 191 -31.11 13.61 -12.55
C TYR A 191 -29.88 13.59 -13.46
N GLN A 192 -30.03 13.62 -14.77
CA GLN A 192 -28.92 13.50 -15.72
C GLN A 192 -27.87 14.60 -15.54
N SER A 193 -28.30 15.84 -15.27
CA SER A 193 -27.36 16.94 -15.02
C SER A 193 -26.48 16.75 -13.81
N ARG A 194 -26.90 15.95 -12.83
CA ARG A 194 -26.10 15.61 -11.67
C ARG A 194 -25.01 14.56 -11.99
N LEU A 195 -25.25 13.75 -13.01
CA LEU A 195 -24.36 12.68 -13.44
C LEU A 195 -23.37 13.14 -14.52
N THR A 196 -23.67 14.25 -15.20
CA THR A 196 -22.82 14.83 -16.26
C THR A 196 -22.06 16.08 -15.82
N GLY A 197 -22.18 16.46 -14.54
CA GLY A 197 -21.36 17.53 -13.96
C GLY A 197 -19.86 17.26 -14.13
N PRO A 198 -19.00 18.26 -13.92
CA PRO A 198 -17.55 18.06 -14.04
C PRO A 198 -17.12 16.85 -13.21
N ALA A 199 -16.60 15.86 -13.89
CA ALA A 199 -16.05 14.67 -13.27
C ALA A 199 -14.84 15.06 -12.47
N GLY A 200 -14.79 14.61 -11.25
CA GLY A 200 -13.63 14.78 -10.40
C GLY A 200 -13.67 15.99 -9.48
N GLY A 201 -13.39 15.71 -8.25
CA GLY A 201 -13.40 16.65 -7.15
C GLY A 201 -12.28 17.70 -7.15
N LEU A 202 -11.68 17.97 -8.29
CA LEU A 202 -10.70 19.04 -8.44
C LEU A 202 -11.33 20.43 -8.62
N GLY A 203 -12.67 20.51 -8.56
CA GLY A 203 -13.38 21.77 -8.34
C GLY A 203 -13.03 22.94 -9.26
N GLY A 204 -12.82 22.70 -10.56
CA GLY A 204 -12.46 23.74 -11.49
C GLY A 204 -11.02 24.28 -11.37
N GLN A 205 -10.14 23.58 -10.73
CA GLN A 205 -8.74 23.95 -10.52
C GLN A 205 -7.82 23.60 -11.73
N GLY A 206 -8.21 23.94 -12.93
CA GLY A 206 -7.34 23.78 -14.10
C GLY A 206 -7.31 22.36 -14.69
N ASP A 207 -6.28 22.06 -15.48
CA ASP A 207 -6.07 20.74 -16.06
C ASP A 207 -5.81 19.72 -14.94
N LEU A 208 -6.59 18.66 -14.94
CA LEU A 208 -6.51 17.57 -13.98
C LEU A 208 -5.10 16.99 -13.86
N PHE A 209 -4.42 16.81 -14.99
CA PHE A 209 -3.05 16.32 -15.03
C PHE A 209 -2.05 17.29 -14.45
N ASP A 210 -2.28 18.60 -14.62
CA ASP A 210 -1.43 19.63 -14.03
C ASP A 210 -1.53 19.61 -12.52
N VAL A 211 -2.73 19.52 -11.96
CA VAL A 211 -2.94 19.41 -10.51
C VAL A 211 -2.27 18.14 -9.93
N VAL A 212 -2.48 16.98 -10.55
CA VAL A 212 -1.85 15.72 -10.11
C VAL A 212 -0.34 15.82 -10.19
N ARG A 213 0.20 16.38 -11.27
CA ARG A 213 1.64 16.58 -11.43
C ARG A 213 2.22 17.49 -10.35
N ASP A 214 1.59 18.62 -10.07
CA ASP A 214 2.09 19.60 -9.13
C ASP A 214 1.99 19.09 -7.69
N VAL A 215 0.90 18.42 -7.33
CA VAL A 215 0.72 17.75 -6.05
C VAL A 215 1.78 16.66 -5.84
N THR A 216 2.04 15.85 -6.87
CA THR A 216 3.08 14.80 -6.84
C THR A 216 4.47 15.41 -6.66
N ARG A 217 4.79 16.48 -7.42
CA ARG A 217 6.08 17.17 -7.32
C ARG A 217 6.31 17.75 -5.92
N ALA A 218 5.29 18.38 -5.35
CA ALA A 218 5.36 19.01 -4.02
C ALA A 218 5.63 18.00 -2.90
N ARG A 219 5.26 16.72 -3.09
CA ARG A 219 5.36 15.66 -2.08
C ARG A 219 6.43 14.62 -2.35
N ARG A 220 7.09 14.69 -3.51
CA ARG A 220 8.15 13.73 -3.86
C ARG A 220 9.29 13.78 -2.84
N GLY A 221 9.61 12.63 -2.26
CA GLY A 221 10.68 12.49 -1.26
C GLY A 221 10.31 12.94 0.16
N ARG A 222 9.09 13.42 0.40
CA ARG A 222 8.62 13.78 1.75
C ARG A 222 8.51 12.53 2.66
N HIS A 223 8.04 11.43 2.11
CA HIS A 223 7.91 10.15 2.79
C HIS A 223 8.84 9.13 2.16
N ARG A 224 9.64 8.46 2.99
CA ARG A 224 10.68 7.53 2.50
C ARG A 224 10.13 6.31 1.76
N ARG A 225 8.94 5.84 2.16
CA ARG A 225 8.31 4.61 1.66
C ARG A 225 7.18 4.84 0.68
N ILE A 226 6.93 6.09 0.30
CA ILE A 226 5.89 6.47 -0.64
C ILE A 226 6.53 6.93 -1.94
N THR A 227 6.09 6.32 -3.03
CA THR A 227 6.41 6.70 -4.41
C THR A 227 5.11 6.99 -5.16
N TRP A 228 5.26 7.58 -6.37
CA TRP A 228 4.14 8.06 -7.18
C TRP A 228 4.16 7.44 -8.56
#